data_b1f41726cf0defd258962919ec213d35
#
_entry.id   b1f41726cf0defd258962919ec213d35
#
_cell.length_a   1.000
_cell.length_b   1.000
_cell.length_c   1.000
_cell.angle_alpha   90.00
_cell.angle_beta   90.00
_cell.angle_gamma   90.00
#
_symmetry.space_group_name_H-M   'P 1'
#
loop_
_entity.id
_entity.type
_entity.pdbx_description
1 polymer ?
#
loop_
_entity_poly.entity_id
_entity_poly.type
_entity_poly.pdbx_seq_one_letter_code
_entity_poly.pdbx_strand_id
1 'polypeptide(L)'
;MPELPAYGVRARDAATLIIVRGCAPKREILFGQRSAAARFMPGRYVFPGGAVAPGDGTMDIATPLDRVYVRSMAVAGSSCRAARLALAAVRETYEETGLMLGVPGRAEGSHSSSWRRFSDEGLLPSLKSLRYVGRAITPTFSKIRYHARFFLTSAENLQGEIAGDGELDNVRWINECETQQLQMADVTRFMLDRALALTAGAVPELPAPVFSWRRNKRSVAWR
;
A
#
# COMPACT_ATOMS: atom_id res chain seq x y z
N MET A 1 -5.41 -33.71 -16.33
CA MET A 1 -5.00 -32.94 -15.14
C MET A 1 -4.06 -31.85 -15.60
N PRO A 2 -4.28 -30.57 -15.34
CA PRO A 2 -3.30 -29.56 -15.71
C PRO A 2 -2.05 -29.75 -14.86
N GLU A 3 -0.91 -29.90 -15.49
CA GLU A 3 0.40 -29.95 -14.84
C GLU A 3 0.63 -28.69 -14.02
N LEU A 4 0.91 -28.85 -12.74
CA LEU A 4 1.37 -27.76 -11.88
C LEU A 4 2.72 -27.29 -12.40
N PRO A 5 2.96 -25.99 -12.62
CA PRO A 5 4.27 -25.50 -13.02
C PRO A 5 5.30 -25.89 -11.95
N ALA A 6 6.36 -26.58 -12.35
CA ALA A 6 7.39 -27.15 -11.48
C ALA A 6 8.18 -26.11 -10.66
N TYR A 7 8.05 -24.81 -10.96
CA TYR A 7 8.65 -23.70 -10.21
C TYR A 7 7.63 -22.59 -10.06
N GLY A 8 7.18 -22.35 -8.83
CA GLY A 8 6.25 -21.27 -8.54
C GLY A 8 6.83 -19.88 -8.92
N VAL A 9 6.03 -19.06 -9.59
CA VAL A 9 6.40 -17.67 -9.91
C VAL A 9 6.88 -16.95 -8.65
N ARG A 10 8.06 -16.29 -8.72
CA ARG A 10 8.57 -15.50 -7.60
C ARG A 10 7.63 -14.32 -7.33
N ALA A 11 7.27 -14.12 -6.06
CA ALA A 11 6.48 -12.97 -5.66
C ALA A 11 7.30 -11.67 -5.82
N ARG A 12 6.74 -10.68 -6.52
CA ARG A 12 7.32 -9.35 -6.70
C ARG A 12 7.04 -8.51 -5.46
N ASP A 13 8.00 -7.69 -5.05
CA ASP A 13 7.78 -6.72 -3.98
C ASP A 13 6.75 -5.67 -4.43
N ALA A 14 5.80 -5.38 -3.57
CA ALA A 14 4.73 -4.41 -3.78
C ALA A 14 4.41 -3.68 -2.47
N ALA A 15 3.76 -2.53 -2.58
CA ALA A 15 3.33 -1.77 -1.43
C ALA A 15 1.97 -1.10 -1.70
N THR A 16 1.21 -0.87 -0.64
CA THR A 16 -0.17 -0.40 -0.66
C THR A 16 -0.37 0.60 0.46
N LEU A 17 -1.07 1.69 0.21
CA LEU A 17 -1.38 2.71 1.20
C LEU A 17 -2.88 2.72 1.54
N ILE A 18 -3.19 2.53 2.80
CA ILE A 18 -4.53 2.69 3.35
C ILE A 18 -4.64 4.12 3.84
N ILE A 19 -5.60 4.88 3.31
CA ILE A 19 -5.77 6.29 3.64
C ILE A 19 -7.12 6.44 4.32
N VAL A 20 -7.10 7.04 5.51
CA VAL A 20 -8.29 7.20 6.35
C VAL A 20 -8.47 8.66 6.69
N ARG A 21 -9.71 9.16 6.68
CA ARG A 21 -10.08 10.49 7.17
C ARG A 21 -11.24 10.43 8.16
N GLY A 22 -11.31 11.45 9.01
CA GLY A 22 -12.35 11.53 10.03
C GLY A 22 -12.22 10.49 11.14
N CYS A 23 -13.22 10.42 11.99
CA CYS A 23 -13.34 9.47 13.10
C CYS A 23 -14.71 8.81 13.12
N ALA A 24 -14.81 7.68 13.80
CA ALA A 24 -16.10 6.98 13.92
C ALA A 24 -17.18 7.92 14.54
N PRO A 25 -18.44 7.88 14.07
CA PRO A 25 -18.98 6.98 13.04
C PRO A 25 -18.82 7.51 11.60
N LYS A 26 -18.23 8.69 11.40
CA LYS A 26 -18.06 9.35 10.08
C LYS A 26 -16.68 9.07 9.45
N ARG A 27 -16.03 7.99 9.85
CA ARG A 27 -14.74 7.61 9.29
C ARG A 27 -14.92 7.12 7.85
N GLU A 28 -14.03 7.59 6.96
CA GLU A 28 -14.02 7.21 5.55
C GLU A 28 -12.63 6.71 5.14
N ILE A 29 -12.61 5.80 4.21
CA ILE A 29 -11.41 5.18 3.67
C ILE A 29 -11.38 5.41 2.16
N LEU A 30 -10.20 5.72 1.60
CA LEU A 30 -10.02 5.86 0.17
C LEU A 30 -9.90 4.48 -0.48
N PHE A 31 -10.75 4.23 -1.46
CA PHE A 31 -10.72 3.04 -2.31
C PHE A 31 -10.79 3.41 -3.78
N GLY A 32 -10.19 2.58 -4.59
CA GLY A 32 -10.46 2.52 -6.02
C GLY A 32 -10.99 1.13 -6.40
N GLN A 33 -11.63 1.03 -7.54
CA GLN A 33 -12.11 -0.22 -8.09
C GLN A 33 -11.20 -0.62 -9.25
N ARG A 34 -10.65 -1.82 -9.24
CA ARG A 34 -9.87 -2.32 -10.36
C ARG A 34 -10.77 -2.53 -11.57
N SER A 35 -10.30 -2.09 -12.73
CA SER A 35 -11.02 -2.32 -13.98
C SER A 35 -11.44 -3.79 -14.13
N ALA A 36 -12.61 -4.03 -14.73
CA ALA A 36 -13.09 -5.38 -15.02
C ALA A 36 -12.14 -6.16 -15.96
N ALA A 37 -11.32 -5.45 -16.76
CA ALA A 37 -10.30 -6.01 -17.63
C ALA A 37 -8.93 -6.26 -16.92
N ALA A 38 -8.78 -5.90 -15.66
CA ALA A 38 -7.52 -6.04 -14.94
C ALA A 38 -7.10 -7.51 -14.83
N ARG A 39 -5.81 -7.78 -15.08
CA ARG A 39 -5.23 -9.14 -14.99
C ARG A 39 -5.19 -9.70 -13.57
N PHE A 40 -5.24 -8.85 -12.57
CA PHE A 40 -5.18 -9.24 -11.15
C PHE A 40 -6.32 -8.58 -10.38
N MET A 41 -7.15 -9.38 -9.72
CA MET A 41 -8.32 -8.95 -8.94
C MET A 41 -9.30 -8.04 -9.72
N PRO A 42 -9.79 -8.41 -10.91
CA PRO A 42 -10.71 -7.58 -11.70
C PRO A 42 -11.99 -7.24 -10.92
N GLY A 43 -12.47 -6.01 -11.05
CA GLY A 43 -13.71 -5.51 -10.45
C GLY A 43 -13.69 -5.38 -8.92
N ARG A 44 -12.57 -5.71 -8.24
CA ARG A 44 -12.47 -5.62 -6.78
C ARG A 44 -12.11 -4.22 -6.32
N TYR A 45 -12.68 -3.83 -5.18
CA TYR A 45 -12.23 -2.64 -4.46
C TYR A 45 -10.90 -2.93 -3.78
N VAL A 46 -9.96 -2.00 -3.97
CA VAL A 46 -8.58 -2.07 -3.46
C VAL A 46 -8.16 -0.71 -2.90
N PHE A 47 -7.15 -0.71 -2.07
CA PHE A 47 -6.42 0.52 -1.72
C PHE A 47 -5.42 0.85 -2.84
N PRO A 48 -5.02 2.11 -3.00
CA PRO A 48 -3.95 2.50 -3.92
C PRO A 48 -2.67 1.70 -3.63
N GLY A 49 -1.99 1.25 -4.69
CA GLY A 49 -0.74 0.52 -4.51
C GLY A 49 -0.38 -0.41 -5.64
N GLY A 50 0.91 -0.66 -5.78
CA GLY A 50 1.44 -1.48 -6.86
C GLY A 50 2.84 -2.02 -6.60
N ALA A 51 3.51 -2.41 -7.68
CA ALA A 51 4.83 -3.02 -7.62
C ALA A 51 5.93 -1.97 -7.37
N VAL A 52 6.96 -2.38 -6.63
CA VAL A 52 8.16 -1.56 -6.46
C VAL A 52 8.85 -1.37 -7.81
N ALA A 53 9.11 -0.11 -8.18
CA ALA A 53 9.83 0.29 -9.38
C ALA A 53 11.31 0.64 -9.07
N PRO A 54 12.20 0.60 -10.08
CA PRO A 54 13.61 0.99 -9.88
C PRO A 54 13.77 2.40 -9.27
N GLY A 55 12.97 3.36 -9.73
CA GLY A 55 13.00 4.77 -9.27
C GLY A 55 12.58 4.98 -7.81
N ASP A 56 11.90 4.03 -7.17
CA ASP A 56 11.50 4.16 -5.77
C ASP A 56 12.67 4.13 -4.78
N GLY A 57 13.87 3.76 -5.22
CA GLY A 57 15.07 3.76 -4.38
C GLY A 57 15.96 4.99 -4.54
N THR A 58 15.63 5.89 -5.47
CA THR A 58 16.46 7.05 -5.83
C THR A 58 15.82 8.39 -5.46
N MET A 59 14.57 8.39 -5.00
CA MET A 59 13.89 9.61 -4.55
C MET A 59 14.35 10.02 -3.16
N ASP A 60 14.70 11.29 -3.01
CA ASP A 60 15.00 11.87 -1.72
C ASP A 60 13.75 11.89 -0.82
N ILE A 61 13.96 11.72 0.48
CA ILE A 61 12.90 11.72 1.47
C ILE A 61 13.14 12.81 2.53
N ALA A 62 12.09 13.54 2.87
CA ALA A 62 12.16 14.55 3.92
C ALA A 62 12.32 13.93 5.31
N THR A 63 11.58 12.86 5.58
CA THR A 63 11.65 12.15 6.87
C THR A 63 11.58 10.64 6.65
N PRO A 64 12.45 9.86 7.32
CA PRO A 64 12.49 8.42 7.14
C PRO A 64 11.29 7.71 7.79
N LEU A 65 11.07 6.48 7.34
CA LEU A 65 10.16 5.55 8.00
C LEU A 65 10.67 5.19 9.40
N ASP A 66 9.75 5.06 10.35
CA ASP A 66 10.10 4.64 11.70
C ASP A 66 10.77 3.25 11.70
N ARG A 67 11.94 3.16 12.32
CA ARG A 67 12.76 1.94 12.40
C ARG A 67 12.07 0.78 13.11
N VAL A 68 11.10 1.07 13.96
CA VAL A 68 10.32 0.04 14.66
C VAL A 68 9.63 -0.92 13.70
N TYR A 69 9.22 -0.44 12.50
CA TYR A 69 8.53 -1.24 11.49
C TYR A 69 9.46 -2.11 10.63
N VAL A 70 10.73 -1.72 10.47
CA VAL A 70 11.67 -2.33 9.52
C VAL A 70 11.83 -3.84 9.76
N ARG A 71 11.86 -4.26 11.02
CA ARG A 71 12.02 -5.68 11.41
C ARG A 71 10.85 -6.56 10.93
N SER A 72 9.63 -6.02 10.92
CA SER A 72 8.41 -6.76 10.52
C SER A 72 8.17 -6.79 9.01
N MET A 73 8.92 -6.00 8.23
CA MET A 73 8.69 -5.85 6.78
C MET A 73 9.32 -6.95 5.92
N ALA A 74 10.07 -7.88 6.53
CA ALA A 74 10.82 -8.92 5.83
C ALA A 74 11.83 -8.39 4.79
N VAL A 75 12.60 -7.38 5.19
CA VAL A 75 13.63 -6.70 4.40
C VAL A 75 15.04 -6.95 4.93
N ALA A 76 15.23 -8.00 5.73
CA ALA A 76 16.51 -8.35 6.37
C ALA A 76 17.13 -7.17 7.19
N GLY A 77 16.29 -6.38 7.86
CA GLY A 77 16.73 -5.23 8.66
C GLY A 77 17.18 -4.00 7.86
N SER A 78 17.08 -4.03 6.53
CA SER A 78 17.52 -2.93 5.67
C SER A 78 16.54 -1.76 5.67
N SER A 79 16.93 -0.62 6.25
CA SER A 79 16.15 0.61 6.20
C SER A 79 15.98 1.14 4.77
N CYS A 80 16.98 0.98 3.89
CA CYS A 80 16.87 1.37 2.49
C CYS A 80 15.79 0.56 1.74
N ARG A 81 15.74 -0.76 1.96
CA ARG A 81 14.69 -1.60 1.36
C ARG A 81 13.32 -1.28 1.93
N ALA A 82 13.22 -0.97 3.21
CA ALA A 82 11.98 -0.54 3.85
C ALA A 82 11.49 0.80 3.28
N ALA A 83 12.38 1.79 3.16
CA ALA A 83 12.07 3.08 2.56
C ALA A 83 11.61 2.94 1.10
N ARG A 84 12.28 2.11 0.31
CA ARG A 84 11.89 1.83 -1.08
C ARG A 84 10.48 1.26 -1.21
N LEU A 85 10.07 0.37 -0.29
CA LEU A 85 8.71 -0.16 -0.23
C LEU A 85 7.70 0.93 0.15
N ALA A 86 8.03 1.77 1.13
CA ALA A 86 7.17 2.88 1.52
C ALA A 86 7.04 3.92 0.40
N LEU A 87 8.13 4.24 -0.30
CA LEU A 87 8.11 5.11 -1.47
C LEU A 87 7.25 4.55 -2.60
N ALA A 88 7.30 3.23 -2.87
CA ALA A 88 6.41 2.61 -3.84
C ALA A 88 4.93 2.87 -3.48
N ALA A 89 4.53 2.73 -2.20
CA ALA A 89 3.17 3.03 -1.79
C ALA A 89 2.80 4.51 -1.99
N VAL A 90 3.73 5.43 -1.73
CA VAL A 90 3.53 6.88 -1.94
C VAL A 90 3.38 7.21 -3.43
N ARG A 91 4.25 6.67 -4.29
CA ARG A 91 4.20 6.89 -5.74
C ARG A 91 2.92 6.36 -6.36
N GLU A 92 2.57 5.11 -6.07
CA GLU A 92 1.35 4.47 -6.59
C GLU A 92 0.10 5.22 -6.11
N THR A 93 0.10 5.72 -4.86
CA THR A 93 -1.01 6.56 -4.38
C THR A 93 -1.16 7.80 -5.24
N TYR A 94 -0.05 8.49 -5.56
CA TYR A 94 -0.12 9.65 -6.42
C TYR A 94 -0.60 9.29 -7.85
N GLU A 95 0.00 8.28 -8.46
CA GLU A 95 -0.34 7.85 -9.83
C GLU A 95 -1.81 7.46 -9.95
N GLU A 96 -2.32 6.66 -9.04
CA GLU A 96 -3.69 6.14 -9.09
C GLU A 96 -4.75 7.12 -8.56
N THR A 97 -4.38 8.11 -7.73
CA THR A 97 -5.37 8.97 -7.04
C THR A 97 -5.13 10.46 -7.13
N GLY A 98 -3.96 10.92 -7.60
CA GLY A 98 -3.55 12.33 -7.60
C GLY A 98 -3.11 12.87 -6.23
N LEU A 99 -3.24 12.09 -5.15
CA LEU A 99 -2.91 12.53 -3.79
C LEU A 99 -1.43 12.30 -3.47
N MET A 100 -0.75 13.33 -2.98
CA MET A 100 0.67 13.32 -2.67
C MET A 100 0.94 13.31 -1.16
N LEU A 101 1.68 12.33 -0.68
CA LEU A 101 2.19 12.27 0.69
C LEU A 101 3.57 12.92 0.74
N GLY A 102 3.63 14.19 1.06
CA GLY A 102 4.87 14.95 1.06
C GLY A 102 4.80 16.19 1.95
N VAL A 103 5.96 16.78 2.17
CA VAL A 103 6.13 18.05 2.86
C VAL A 103 6.95 18.99 1.97
N PRO A 104 6.85 20.32 2.15
CA PRO A 104 7.68 21.27 1.38
C PRO A 104 9.16 20.89 1.45
N GLY A 105 9.80 20.83 0.29
CA GLY A 105 11.21 20.47 0.16
C GLY A 105 11.63 20.35 -1.30
N ARG A 106 12.94 20.28 -1.53
CA ARG A 106 13.52 20.18 -2.88
C ARG A 106 14.34 18.91 -2.99
N ALA A 107 14.01 18.09 -3.96
CA ALA A 107 14.81 16.91 -4.30
C ALA A 107 16.06 17.33 -5.08
N GLU A 108 17.17 16.65 -4.84
CA GLU A 108 18.42 16.84 -5.58
C GLU A 108 18.53 15.77 -6.68
N GLY A 109 19.00 16.19 -7.87
CA GLY A 109 19.25 15.26 -8.97
C GLY A 109 18.08 15.04 -9.93
N SER A 110 18.24 14.01 -10.79
CA SER A 110 17.25 13.61 -11.81
C SER A 110 16.43 12.46 -11.32
N HIS A 111 15.12 12.63 -11.31
CA HIS A 111 14.16 11.62 -10.86
C HIS A 111 13.39 11.00 -12.03
N SER A 112 12.82 9.82 -11.82
CA SER A 112 11.90 9.19 -12.78
C SER A 112 10.70 10.11 -13.05
N SER A 113 10.00 9.87 -14.16
CA SER A 113 8.81 10.65 -14.54
C SER A 113 7.78 10.73 -13.43
N SER A 114 7.54 9.62 -12.73
CA SER A 114 6.60 9.52 -11.61
C SER A 114 6.96 10.43 -10.43
N TRP A 115 8.26 10.57 -10.11
CA TRP A 115 8.73 11.41 -9.02
C TRP A 115 8.92 12.88 -9.41
N ARG A 116 8.99 13.18 -10.73
CA ARG A 116 9.15 14.56 -11.22
C ARG A 116 8.04 15.47 -10.70
N ARG A 117 6.80 14.98 -10.64
CA ARG A 117 5.67 15.77 -10.15
C ARG A 117 5.84 16.22 -8.69
N PHE A 118 6.41 15.38 -7.83
CA PHE A 118 6.74 15.81 -6.46
C PHE A 118 7.73 16.99 -6.47
N SER A 119 8.76 16.92 -7.32
CA SER A 119 9.73 18.00 -7.46
C SER A 119 9.12 19.27 -8.04
N ASP A 120 8.23 19.15 -9.04
CA ASP A 120 7.53 20.28 -9.67
C ASP A 120 6.62 21.01 -8.69
N GLU A 121 5.98 20.27 -7.78
CA GLU A 121 5.16 20.83 -6.69
C GLU A 121 5.98 21.27 -5.47
N GLY A 122 7.31 21.17 -5.52
CA GLY A 122 8.19 21.52 -4.41
C GLY A 122 8.00 20.66 -3.18
N LEU A 123 7.73 19.38 -3.36
CA LEU A 123 7.48 18.41 -2.29
C LEU A 123 8.55 17.32 -2.23
N LEU A 124 8.86 16.90 -1.00
CA LEU A 124 9.60 15.68 -0.71
C LEU A 124 8.69 14.67 0.00
N PRO A 125 8.73 13.40 -0.38
CA PRO A 125 8.00 12.34 0.35
C PRO A 125 8.38 12.33 1.83
N SER A 126 7.37 12.26 2.70
CA SER A 126 7.55 12.15 4.15
C SER A 126 7.01 10.79 4.63
N LEU A 127 7.91 9.92 5.09
CA LEU A 127 7.54 8.56 5.49
C LEU A 127 7.21 8.45 6.98
N LYS A 128 7.42 9.51 7.77
CA LYS A 128 7.19 9.53 9.21
C LYS A 128 5.73 9.31 9.60
N SER A 129 4.80 9.79 8.75
CA SER A 129 3.36 9.64 8.99
C SER A 129 2.82 8.23 8.64
N LEU A 130 3.64 7.38 8.04
CA LEU A 130 3.26 6.03 7.69
C LEU A 130 3.32 5.10 8.90
N ARG A 131 2.23 4.38 9.15
CA ARG A 131 2.17 3.29 10.13
C ARG A 131 2.14 1.97 9.37
N TYR A 132 3.00 1.02 9.75
CA TYR A 132 3.01 -0.30 9.12
C TYR A 132 1.88 -1.19 9.67
N VAL A 133 1.03 -1.69 8.78
CA VAL A 133 -0.15 -2.51 9.12
C VAL A 133 0.17 -4.00 9.09
N GLY A 134 0.94 -4.44 8.09
CA GLY A 134 1.27 -5.85 7.89
C GLY A 134 1.70 -6.14 6.46
N ARG A 135 1.85 -7.40 6.13
CA ARG A 135 2.24 -7.85 4.79
C ARG A 135 1.43 -9.05 4.32
N ALA A 136 1.32 -9.21 3.01
CA ALA A 136 0.63 -10.33 2.42
C ALA A 136 1.46 -10.96 1.30
N ILE A 137 1.31 -12.28 1.14
CA ILE A 137 1.97 -13.04 0.08
C ILE A 137 0.91 -13.75 -0.74
N THR A 138 0.84 -13.42 -2.03
CA THR A 138 -0.08 -14.09 -2.97
C THR A 138 0.20 -15.59 -3.00
N PRO A 139 -0.85 -16.44 -3.06
CA PRO A 139 -0.71 -17.89 -3.10
C PRO A 139 0.26 -18.40 -4.18
N THR A 140 0.91 -19.53 -3.94
CA THR A 140 1.90 -20.10 -4.88
C THR A 140 1.30 -20.59 -6.19
N PHE A 141 0.02 -20.91 -6.20
CA PHE A 141 -0.72 -21.32 -7.40
C PHE A 141 -1.17 -20.15 -8.29
N SER A 142 -0.98 -18.91 -7.85
CA SER A 142 -1.38 -17.73 -8.63
C SER A 142 -0.37 -17.45 -9.73
N LYS A 143 -0.87 -17.13 -10.94
CA LYS A 143 -0.03 -16.75 -12.10
C LYS A 143 0.72 -15.43 -11.88
N ILE A 144 0.13 -14.50 -11.13
CA ILE A 144 0.74 -13.22 -10.74
C ILE A 144 0.85 -13.21 -9.23
N ARG A 145 2.06 -12.93 -8.71
CA ARG A 145 2.30 -12.99 -7.28
C ARG A 145 3.01 -11.74 -6.77
N TYR A 146 2.53 -11.26 -5.63
CA TYR A 146 3.09 -10.12 -4.92
C TYR A 146 3.42 -10.49 -3.47
N HIS A 147 4.46 -9.86 -2.95
CA HIS A 147 4.73 -9.74 -1.53
C HIS A 147 4.45 -8.28 -1.15
N ALA A 148 3.21 -7.98 -0.84
CA ALA A 148 2.71 -6.64 -0.59
C ALA A 148 2.92 -6.23 0.88
N ARG A 149 3.38 -5.00 1.12
CA ARG A 149 3.42 -4.33 2.42
C ARG A 149 2.33 -3.29 2.47
N PHE A 150 1.59 -3.27 3.58
CA PHE A 150 0.48 -2.37 3.79
C PHE A 150 0.87 -1.30 4.79
N PHE A 151 0.69 -0.06 4.39
CA PHE A 151 0.89 1.12 5.23
C PHE A 151 -0.43 1.83 5.45
N LEU A 152 -0.52 2.59 6.54
CA LEU A 152 -1.66 3.42 6.92
C LEU A 152 -1.19 4.84 7.14
N THR A 153 -1.98 5.82 6.65
CA THR A 153 -1.82 7.24 6.97
C THR A 153 -3.18 7.92 7.10
N SER A 154 -3.20 9.11 7.73
CA SER A 154 -4.36 10.01 7.70
C SER A 154 -4.35 10.82 6.41
N ALA A 155 -5.54 11.13 5.87
CA ALA A 155 -5.71 12.02 4.73
C ALA A 155 -5.15 13.42 4.98
N GLU A 156 -5.08 13.86 6.23
CA GLU A 156 -4.50 15.15 6.62
C GLU A 156 -3.00 15.28 6.27
N ASN A 157 -2.32 14.15 6.04
CA ASN A 157 -0.91 14.13 5.61
C ASN A 157 -0.75 14.20 4.09
N LEU A 158 -1.84 14.21 3.33
CA LEU A 158 -1.80 14.24 1.88
C LEU A 158 -2.23 15.61 1.34
N GLN A 159 -1.75 15.92 0.15
CA GLN A 159 -2.08 17.13 -0.60
C GLN A 159 -2.61 16.76 -1.98
N GLY A 160 -3.31 17.69 -2.63
CA GLY A 160 -3.89 17.48 -3.96
C GLY A 160 -5.37 17.07 -3.91
N GLU A 161 -5.91 16.82 -5.09
CA GLU A 161 -7.30 16.40 -5.29
C GLU A 161 -7.33 15.02 -5.96
N ILE A 162 -8.45 14.32 -5.80
CA ILE A 162 -8.62 13.00 -6.43
C ILE A 162 -8.69 13.18 -7.94
N ALA A 163 -7.62 12.76 -8.63
CA ALA A 163 -7.46 12.81 -10.08
C ALA A 163 -6.47 11.70 -10.50
N GLY A 164 -6.94 10.48 -10.62
CA GLY A 164 -6.08 9.33 -10.98
C GLY A 164 -5.78 9.25 -12.48
N ASP A 165 -4.82 8.39 -12.82
CA ASP A 165 -4.39 8.09 -14.20
C ASP A 165 -5.34 7.14 -14.96
N GLY A 166 -6.39 6.65 -14.30
CA GLY A 166 -7.38 5.73 -14.86
C GLY A 166 -7.02 4.24 -14.69
N GLU A 167 -5.95 3.89 -13.94
CA GLU A 167 -5.67 2.49 -13.60
C GLU A 167 -6.69 1.94 -12.60
N LEU A 168 -7.15 2.78 -11.68
CA LEU A 168 -8.26 2.51 -10.79
C LEU A 168 -9.52 3.28 -11.25
N ASP A 169 -10.60 2.55 -11.47
CA ASP A 169 -11.91 3.13 -11.67
C ASP A 169 -12.49 3.60 -10.33
N ASN A 170 -13.38 4.61 -10.37
CA ASN A 170 -14.24 4.99 -9.26
C ASN A 170 -13.48 5.22 -7.93
N VAL A 171 -12.35 5.96 -8.00
CA VAL A 171 -11.58 6.34 -6.80
C VAL A 171 -12.43 7.30 -5.96
N ARG A 172 -12.74 6.89 -4.72
CA ARG A 172 -13.60 7.69 -3.83
C ARG A 172 -13.43 7.36 -2.36
N TRP A 173 -13.85 8.28 -1.53
CA TRP A 173 -14.01 8.07 -0.10
C TRP A 173 -15.27 7.24 0.17
N ILE A 174 -15.12 6.19 0.98
CA ILE A 174 -16.21 5.27 1.34
C ILE A 174 -16.30 5.22 2.84
N ASN A 175 -17.52 5.41 3.36
CA ASN A 175 -17.77 5.33 4.79
C ASN A 175 -17.45 3.93 5.33
N GLU A 176 -16.89 3.86 6.54
CA GLU A 176 -16.52 2.61 7.19
C GLU A 176 -17.67 1.58 7.20
N CYS A 177 -18.89 2.01 7.49
CA CYS A 177 -20.07 1.14 7.51
C CYS A 177 -20.40 0.54 6.13
N GLU A 178 -20.18 1.30 5.05
CA GLU A 178 -20.44 0.85 3.69
C GLU A 178 -19.42 -0.16 3.19
N THR A 179 -18.23 -0.18 3.79
CA THR A 179 -17.17 -1.11 3.38
C THR A 179 -17.57 -2.57 3.47
N GLN A 180 -18.54 -2.92 4.34
CA GLN A 180 -19.05 -4.29 4.49
C GLN A 180 -19.70 -4.84 3.22
N GLN A 181 -20.25 -3.96 2.37
CA GLN A 181 -20.94 -4.31 1.13
C GLN A 181 -19.99 -4.38 -0.07
N LEU A 182 -18.75 -3.94 0.08
CA LEU A 182 -17.79 -3.89 -1.03
C LEU A 182 -17.26 -5.29 -1.38
N GLN A 183 -17.19 -5.55 -2.68
CA GLN A 183 -16.51 -6.72 -3.19
C GLN A 183 -15.00 -6.54 -3.11
N MET A 184 -14.38 -7.04 -2.06
CA MET A 184 -12.93 -6.98 -1.87
C MET A 184 -12.35 -8.36 -1.56
N ALA A 185 -11.04 -8.50 -1.73
CA ALA A 185 -10.34 -9.73 -1.38
C ALA A 185 -10.22 -9.88 0.14
N ASP A 186 -10.12 -11.12 0.64
CA ASP A 186 -9.95 -11.41 2.07
C ASP A 186 -8.77 -10.66 2.68
N VAL A 187 -7.68 -10.54 1.94
CA VAL A 187 -6.50 -9.79 2.38
C VAL A 187 -6.80 -8.30 2.54
N THR A 188 -7.57 -7.72 1.62
CA THR A 188 -7.97 -6.30 1.69
C THR A 188 -8.84 -6.07 2.92
N ARG A 189 -9.82 -6.95 3.15
CA ARG A 189 -10.67 -6.91 4.35
C ARG A 189 -9.85 -7.01 5.63
N PHE A 190 -8.97 -8.01 5.72
CA PHE A 190 -8.12 -8.21 6.89
C PHE A 190 -7.24 -6.98 7.20
N MET A 191 -6.63 -6.38 6.17
CA MET A 191 -5.78 -5.20 6.37
C MET A 191 -6.59 -3.95 6.70
N LEU A 192 -7.83 -3.83 6.16
CA LEU A 192 -8.76 -2.78 6.54
C LEU A 192 -9.10 -2.85 8.03
N ASP A 193 -9.55 -4.01 8.52
CA ASP A 193 -9.95 -4.21 9.91
C ASP A 193 -8.80 -3.83 10.86
N ARG A 194 -7.57 -4.20 10.51
CA ARG A 194 -6.39 -3.81 11.27
C ARG A 194 -6.09 -2.32 11.22
N ALA A 195 -6.20 -1.70 10.05
CA ALA A 195 -5.98 -0.27 9.90
C ALA A 195 -7.00 0.53 10.73
N LEU A 196 -8.26 0.11 10.72
CA LEU A 196 -9.32 0.73 11.52
C LEU A 196 -9.08 0.57 13.02
N ALA A 197 -8.64 -0.59 13.48
CA ALA A 197 -8.24 -0.79 14.87
C ALA A 197 -7.08 0.15 15.28
N LEU A 198 -6.07 0.30 14.41
CA LEU A 198 -4.95 1.22 14.65
C LEU A 198 -5.42 2.69 14.72
N THR A 199 -6.37 3.10 13.88
CA THR A 199 -6.94 4.47 13.94
C THR A 199 -7.79 4.69 15.18
N ALA A 200 -8.39 3.64 15.73
CA ALA A 200 -9.15 3.69 16.98
C ALA A 200 -8.25 3.67 18.25
N GLY A 201 -6.92 3.74 18.09
CA GLY A 201 -5.97 3.78 19.20
C GLY A 201 -5.39 2.43 19.61
N ALA A 202 -5.65 1.35 18.88
CA ALA A 202 -4.98 0.08 19.14
C ALA A 202 -3.46 0.22 18.99
N VAL A 203 -2.70 -0.41 19.89
CA VAL A 203 -1.25 -0.45 19.83
C VAL A 203 -0.83 -1.34 18.66
N PRO A 204 0.12 -0.91 17.81
CA PRO A 204 0.65 -1.76 16.74
C PRO A 204 1.26 -3.04 17.34
N GLU A 205 0.76 -4.18 16.92
CA GLU A 205 1.38 -5.46 17.25
C GLU A 205 2.67 -5.63 16.44
N LEU A 206 3.78 -5.81 17.14
CA LEU A 206 5.06 -6.10 16.52
C LEU A 206 5.61 -7.41 17.11
N PRO A 207 6.00 -8.36 16.25
CA PRO A 207 6.02 -8.30 14.77
C PRO A 207 4.63 -8.23 14.15
N ALA A 208 4.51 -7.47 13.05
CA ALA A 208 3.24 -7.27 12.35
C ALA A 208 2.79 -8.56 11.61
N PRO A 209 1.48 -8.71 11.37
CA PRO A 209 0.95 -9.93 10.77
C PRO A 209 1.37 -10.15 9.32
N VAL A 210 1.47 -11.42 8.98
CA VAL A 210 1.68 -11.92 7.62
C VAL A 210 0.44 -12.67 7.18
N PHE A 211 -0.29 -12.11 6.24
CA PHE A 211 -1.40 -12.80 5.58
C PHE A 211 -0.86 -13.64 4.43
N SER A 212 -1.11 -14.93 4.46
CA SER A 212 -0.61 -15.84 3.43
C SER A 212 -1.55 -17.04 3.23
N TRP A 213 -1.23 -17.88 2.28
CA TRP A 213 -1.94 -19.13 2.02
C TRP A 213 -0.99 -20.30 2.22
N ARG A 214 -1.43 -21.29 3.02
CA ARG A 214 -0.71 -22.54 3.23
C ARG A 214 -1.64 -23.69 2.93
N ARG A 215 -1.22 -24.65 2.09
CA ARG A 215 -2.04 -25.81 1.67
C ARG A 215 -3.46 -25.39 1.27
N ASN A 216 -3.58 -24.34 0.44
CA ASN A 216 -4.84 -23.76 -0.03
C ASN A 216 -5.77 -23.20 1.07
N LYS A 217 -5.27 -23.01 2.29
CA LYS A 217 -6.01 -22.38 3.39
C LYS A 217 -5.39 -21.03 3.74
N ARG A 218 -6.25 -20.07 4.11
CA ARG A 218 -5.83 -18.79 4.66
C ARG A 218 -5.02 -18.99 5.94
N SER A 219 -3.91 -18.31 6.06
CA SER A 219 -3.02 -18.37 7.22
C SER A 219 -2.58 -16.95 7.60
N VAL A 220 -2.72 -16.62 8.86
CA VAL A 220 -2.18 -15.38 9.44
C VAL A 220 -1.14 -15.79 10.49
N ALA A 221 0.02 -15.16 10.44
CA ALA A 221 1.11 -15.38 11.39
C ALA A 221 1.76 -14.05 11.75
N TRP A 222 2.20 -13.89 12.99
CA TRP A 222 2.94 -12.73 13.49
C TRP A 222 4.44 -13.03 13.45
N ARG A 223 5.19 -12.39 12.51
CA ARG A 223 6.63 -12.61 12.32
C ARG A 223 7.29 -11.56 11.39
#